data_ebd739d3fab146b9755143f02d750a09
#
_entry.id   ebd739d3fab146b9755143f02d750a09
#
_cell.length_a   1.000
_cell.length_b   1.000
_cell.length_c   1.000
_cell.angle_alpha   90.00
_cell.angle_beta   90.00
_cell.angle_gamma   90.00
#
_symmetry.space_group_name_H-M   'P 1'
#
loop_
_entity.id
_entity.type
_entity.pdbx_description
1 polymer ?
#
loop_
_entity_poly.entity_id
_entity_poly.type
_entity_poly.pdbx_seq_one_letter_code
_entity_poly.pdbx_strand_id
1 'polypeptide(L)'
;LKEMKEGRGPIYMDTVTALAKLRETLTPKEVKHLEAEAWEDFLDMCIGQCGIWVGENIEPEKKMSELMPTEPYLLGSHSGCCGIWVSGPTDLGAPTTEEYDGVPAHLPKGWNWGYRSMTTVKGLFTAGDGVGASGHKFSSGSHTEGRLASKAMVKYALDNKDWKVELDTDPAVLAEEIYKPVRNFLEHKDYSTAIDVNPHYITPKMLQMRLQKIMDEYVAGVATYYNTNDKMLAVAEEKLEMLKEDAAKMRAKDLHELLRAWENYHRILTAEAHMKHIQFRQESRYPGCYYRTDKNFVDEENWHCFVNSIYDKKTR
;
A
#
# COMPACT_ATOMS: atom_id res chain seq x y z
N LEU A 1 21.33 -6.60 -2.67
CA LEU A 1 21.32 -7.68 -1.67
C LEU A 1 21.52 -9.06 -2.33
N LYS A 2 20.74 -9.41 -3.38
CA LYS A 2 20.89 -10.68 -4.11
C LYS A 2 22.31 -10.87 -4.64
N GLU A 3 22.86 -9.89 -5.36
CA GLU A 3 24.19 -9.92 -5.94
C GLU A 3 25.28 -10.13 -4.89
N MET A 4 25.16 -9.44 -3.75
CA MET A 4 26.11 -9.61 -2.63
C MET A 4 26.05 -11.01 -2.01
N LYS A 5 24.83 -11.55 -1.80
CA LYS A 5 24.67 -12.91 -1.25
C LYS A 5 25.17 -14.02 -2.17
N GLU A 6 25.10 -13.79 -3.47
CA GLU A 6 25.63 -14.71 -4.48
C GLU A 6 27.13 -14.51 -4.74
N GLY A 7 27.80 -13.70 -3.93
CA GLY A 7 29.24 -13.48 -4.01
C GLY A 7 29.69 -12.57 -5.16
N ARG A 8 28.77 -11.82 -5.78
CA ARG A 8 29.09 -10.85 -6.84
C ARG A 8 29.24 -9.41 -6.33
N GLY A 9 29.49 -9.25 -5.05
CA GLY A 9 29.91 -7.98 -4.44
C GLY A 9 31.43 -7.80 -4.47
N PRO A 10 31.94 -6.63 -4.05
CA PRO A 10 31.19 -5.43 -3.63
C PRO A 10 30.51 -4.70 -4.80
N ILE A 11 29.45 -3.96 -4.50
CA ILE A 11 28.70 -3.14 -5.48
C ILE A 11 28.96 -1.69 -5.16
N TYR A 12 29.29 -0.89 -6.20
CA TYR A 12 29.63 0.51 -6.05
C TYR A 12 28.62 1.41 -6.75
N MET A 13 28.36 2.56 -6.15
CA MET A 13 27.72 3.69 -6.82
C MET A 13 28.80 4.45 -7.59
N ASP A 14 28.75 4.41 -8.92
CA ASP A 14 29.71 5.08 -9.80
C ASP A 14 29.23 6.47 -10.18
N THR A 15 29.33 7.38 -9.22
CA THR A 15 29.06 8.81 -9.44
C THR A 15 30.17 9.51 -10.24
N VAL A 16 31.39 9.00 -10.15
CA VAL A 16 32.55 9.58 -10.85
C VAL A 16 32.41 9.51 -12.37
N THR A 17 32.13 8.32 -12.88
CA THR A 17 31.91 8.12 -14.34
C THR A 17 30.64 8.84 -14.81
N ALA A 18 29.58 8.85 -14.02
CA ALA A 18 28.34 9.55 -14.35
C ALA A 18 28.58 11.06 -14.52
N LEU A 19 29.24 11.69 -13.55
CA LEU A 19 29.57 13.13 -13.62
C LEU A 19 30.57 13.46 -14.73
N ALA A 20 31.55 12.58 -14.97
CA ALA A 20 32.49 12.76 -16.09
C ALA A 20 31.76 12.82 -17.44
N LYS A 21 30.80 11.91 -17.67
CA LYS A 21 29.98 11.90 -18.90
C LYS A 21 29.11 13.15 -19.02
N LEU A 22 28.51 13.62 -17.93
CA LEU A 22 27.71 14.83 -17.93
C LEU A 22 28.56 16.09 -18.27
N ARG A 23 29.80 16.14 -17.81
CA ARG A 23 30.76 17.23 -18.10
C ARG A 23 31.18 17.30 -19.59
N GLU A 24 30.98 16.23 -20.36
CA GLU A 24 31.21 16.25 -21.81
C GLU A 24 30.11 17.00 -22.59
N THR A 25 28.89 17.08 -22.01
CA THR A 25 27.71 17.63 -22.67
C THR A 25 27.18 18.91 -22.06
N LEU A 26 27.45 19.12 -20.77
CA LEU A 26 26.93 20.25 -19.98
C LEU A 26 28.04 21.27 -19.69
N THR A 27 27.65 22.52 -19.54
CA THR A 27 28.55 23.57 -19.05
C THR A 27 28.90 23.38 -17.60
N PRO A 28 30.05 23.91 -17.12
CA PRO A 28 30.41 23.81 -15.69
C PRO A 28 29.36 24.37 -14.73
N LYS A 29 28.57 25.36 -15.17
CA LYS A 29 27.48 25.95 -14.38
C LYS A 29 26.30 24.98 -14.24
N GLU A 30 25.93 24.33 -15.32
CA GLU A 30 24.85 23.32 -15.34
C GLU A 30 25.23 22.09 -14.52
N VAL A 31 26.47 21.61 -14.63
CA VAL A 31 26.97 20.50 -13.81
C VAL A 31 26.90 20.84 -12.33
N LYS A 32 27.36 22.06 -11.94
CA LYS A 32 27.33 22.49 -10.55
C LYS A 32 25.90 22.63 -10.03
N HIS A 33 24.97 23.06 -10.85
CA HIS A 33 23.54 23.12 -10.47
C HIS A 33 22.98 21.73 -10.24
N LEU A 34 23.24 20.80 -11.14
CA LEU A 34 22.80 19.40 -11.03
C LEU A 34 23.42 18.71 -9.80
N GLU A 35 24.69 18.96 -9.51
CA GLU A 35 25.34 18.46 -8.29
C GLU A 35 24.65 18.99 -7.01
N ALA A 36 24.23 20.25 -6.99
CA ALA A 36 23.53 20.84 -5.86
C ALA A 36 22.14 20.21 -5.67
N GLU A 37 21.37 20.05 -6.74
CA GLU A 37 20.06 19.35 -6.72
C GLU A 37 20.22 17.90 -6.26
N ALA A 38 21.22 17.18 -6.78
CA ALA A 38 21.48 15.80 -6.35
C ALA A 38 21.84 15.72 -4.85
N TRP A 39 22.58 16.67 -4.31
CA TRP A 39 22.87 16.73 -2.89
C TRP A 39 21.61 16.98 -2.04
N GLU A 40 20.70 17.84 -2.48
CA GLU A 40 19.41 18.04 -1.82
C GLU A 40 18.59 16.76 -1.82
N ASP A 41 18.47 16.08 -2.95
CA ASP A 41 17.77 14.80 -3.06
C ASP A 41 18.39 13.72 -2.18
N PHE A 42 19.71 13.62 -2.12
CA PHE A 42 20.40 12.67 -1.25
C PHE A 42 20.20 12.97 0.24
N LEU A 43 20.21 14.25 0.63
CA LEU A 43 19.93 14.63 2.01
C LEU A 43 18.50 14.30 2.42
N ASP A 44 17.55 14.48 1.52
CA ASP A 44 16.13 14.18 1.79
C ASP A 44 15.83 12.68 1.76
N MET A 45 16.40 11.95 0.83
CA MET A 45 16.02 10.56 0.56
C MET A 45 17.01 9.53 1.10
N CYS A 46 18.28 9.88 1.25
CA CYS A 46 19.36 8.98 1.59
C CYS A 46 20.30 9.56 2.65
N ILE A 47 19.75 10.17 3.68
CA ILE A 47 20.54 10.84 4.74
C ILE A 47 21.61 9.94 5.36
N GLY A 48 21.35 8.65 5.49
CA GLY A 48 22.33 7.67 5.98
C GLY A 48 23.56 7.58 5.07
N GLN A 49 23.36 7.60 3.74
CA GLN A 49 24.45 7.60 2.76
C GLN A 49 25.27 8.89 2.84
N CYS A 50 24.60 10.03 2.96
CA CYS A 50 25.27 11.32 3.14
C CYS A 50 26.10 11.35 4.43
N GLY A 51 25.58 10.78 5.52
CA GLY A 51 26.31 10.64 6.79
C GLY A 51 27.59 9.80 6.66
N ILE A 52 27.53 8.70 5.90
CA ILE A 52 28.71 7.89 5.60
C ILE A 52 29.73 8.66 4.77
N TRP A 53 29.30 9.36 3.72
CA TRP A 53 30.19 10.18 2.90
C TRP A 53 30.91 11.24 3.72
N VAL A 54 30.20 11.93 4.57
CA VAL A 54 30.79 12.95 5.47
C VAL A 54 31.74 12.30 6.49
N GLY A 55 31.31 11.20 7.13
CA GLY A 55 32.12 10.50 8.14
C GLY A 55 33.40 9.90 7.58
N GLU A 56 33.36 9.37 6.37
CA GLU A 56 34.48 8.74 5.69
C GLU A 56 35.24 9.69 4.75
N ASN A 57 34.88 10.97 4.73
CA ASN A 57 35.45 11.98 3.85
C ASN A 57 35.45 11.56 2.37
N ILE A 58 34.31 11.06 1.91
CA ILE A 58 34.08 10.65 0.53
C ILE A 58 33.44 11.82 -0.22
N GLU A 59 34.11 12.27 -1.26
CA GLU A 59 33.55 13.19 -2.25
C GLU A 59 33.04 12.37 -3.45
N PRO A 60 31.69 12.26 -3.66
CA PRO A 60 31.10 11.39 -4.68
C PRO A 60 31.58 11.67 -6.12
N GLU A 61 31.98 12.89 -6.40
CA GLU A 61 32.54 13.29 -7.70
C GLU A 61 33.98 12.81 -7.92
N LYS A 62 34.68 12.36 -6.87
CA LYS A 62 36.09 11.93 -6.93
C LYS A 62 36.29 10.47 -6.61
N LYS A 63 35.36 9.86 -5.87
CA LYS A 63 35.49 8.48 -5.40
C LYS A 63 34.15 7.77 -5.44
N MET A 64 34.13 6.57 -6.01
CA MET A 64 32.99 5.68 -5.92
C MET A 64 32.76 5.25 -4.49
N SER A 65 31.51 5.10 -4.10
CA SER A 65 31.14 4.60 -2.76
C SER A 65 30.53 3.21 -2.83
N GLU A 66 30.92 2.32 -1.92
CA GLU A 66 30.33 0.99 -1.79
C GLU A 66 28.89 1.10 -1.30
N LEU A 67 28.00 0.33 -1.92
CA LEU A 67 26.61 0.19 -1.50
C LEU A 67 26.48 -0.97 -0.52
N MET A 68 26.03 -0.65 0.67
CA MET A 68 25.72 -1.64 1.70
C MET A 68 24.22 -1.91 1.75
N PRO A 69 23.80 -3.19 1.80
CA PRO A 69 22.40 -3.50 2.01
C PRO A 69 21.99 -3.09 3.43
N THR A 70 20.92 -2.37 3.55
CA THR A 70 20.26 -2.06 4.83
C THR A 70 18.98 -2.87 4.96
N GLU A 71 18.27 -2.71 6.07
CA GLU A 71 16.91 -3.25 6.18
C GLU A 71 16.06 -2.65 5.07
N PRO A 72 15.38 -3.49 4.26
CA PRO A 72 14.54 -2.98 3.20
C PRO A 72 13.32 -2.28 3.79
N TYR A 73 13.04 -1.10 3.29
CA TYR A 73 11.80 -0.39 3.57
C TYR A 73 11.27 0.22 2.29
N LEU A 74 9.96 0.29 2.17
CA LEU A 74 9.32 0.96 1.05
C LEU A 74 9.10 2.42 1.42
N LEU A 75 9.52 3.31 0.54
CA LEU A 75 9.22 4.73 0.67
C LEU A 75 7.73 4.97 0.41
N GLY A 76 7.10 5.82 1.22
CA GLY A 76 5.68 6.14 1.10
C GLY A 76 5.26 6.68 -0.27
N SER A 77 6.19 7.28 -1.02
CA SER A 77 5.97 7.74 -2.39
C SER A 77 5.52 6.65 -3.38
N HIS A 78 5.87 5.40 -3.13
CA HIS A 78 5.41 4.26 -3.93
C HIS A 78 3.91 3.98 -3.76
N SER A 79 3.28 4.48 -2.72
CA SER A 79 1.83 4.40 -2.52
C SER A 79 1.02 5.12 -3.62
N GLY A 80 1.65 5.99 -4.41
CA GLY A 80 1.06 6.63 -5.58
C GLY A 80 0.46 5.67 -6.60
N CYS A 81 0.92 4.44 -6.61
CA CYS A 81 0.45 3.40 -7.53
C CYS A 81 -0.75 2.59 -7.01
N CYS A 82 -1.17 2.78 -5.76
CA CYS A 82 -2.26 2.00 -5.15
C CYS A 82 -3.11 2.85 -4.21
N GLY A 83 -4.32 2.40 -3.97
CA GLY A 83 -5.27 3.07 -3.07
C GLY A 83 -6.71 2.86 -3.49
N ILE A 84 -7.60 3.62 -2.88
CA ILE A 84 -9.04 3.55 -3.16
C ILE A 84 -9.35 4.26 -4.48
N TRP A 85 -10.17 3.64 -5.30
CA TRP A 85 -10.65 4.24 -6.54
C TRP A 85 -11.65 5.36 -6.25
N VAL A 86 -11.43 6.53 -6.83
CA VAL A 86 -12.23 7.73 -6.62
C VAL A 86 -12.67 8.35 -7.94
N SER A 87 -13.75 9.15 -7.88
CA SER A 87 -14.17 9.97 -9.00
C SER A 87 -13.09 10.98 -9.38
N GLY A 88 -12.84 11.09 -10.67
CA GLY A 88 -11.98 12.11 -11.24
C GLY A 88 -12.57 13.53 -11.18
N PRO A 89 -11.85 14.52 -11.67
CA PRO A 89 -12.35 15.89 -11.79
C PRO A 89 -13.47 15.97 -12.82
N THR A 90 -14.62 16.47 -12.42
CA THR A 90 -15.81 16.64 -13.28
C THR A 90 -15.58 17.67 -14.38
N ASP A 91 -14.73 18.64 -14.14
CA ASP A 91 -14.33 19.68 -15.09
C ASP A 91 -13.47 19.17 -16.25
N LEU A 92 -12.87 18.00 -16.10
CA LEU A 92 -12.09 17.35 -17.16
C LEU A 92 -12.92 16.33 -17.96
N GLY A 93 -14.24 16.31 -17.79
CA GLY A 93 -15.12 15.39 -18.52
C GLY A 93 -14.82 13.92 -18.20
N ALA A 94 -14.52 13.61 -16.95
CA ALA A 94 -14.33 12.21 -16.53
C ALA A 94 -15.58 11.40 -16.89
N PRO A 95 -15.44 10.28 -17.64
CA PRO A 95 -16.57 9.51 -18.11
C PRO A 95 -17.36 8.95 -16.94
N THR A 96 -18.67 8.90 -17.07
CA THR A 96 -19.54 8.15 -16.15
C THR A 96 -19.39 6.65 -16.43
N THR A 97 -19.88 5.82 -15.53
CA THR A 97 -19.90 4.35 -15.73
C THR A 97 -20.72 3.93 -16.94
N GLU A 98 -21.64 4.78 -17.41
CA GLU A 98 -22.45 4.52 -18.60
C GLU A 98 -21.72 4.88 -19.90
N GLU A 99 -20.77 5.80 -19.84
CA GLU A 99 -20.01 6.31 -20.99
C GLU A 99 -18.66 5.59 -21.17
N TYR A 100 -18.15 4.92 -20.12
CA TYR A 100 -16.85 4.26 -20.15
C TYR A 100 -17.02 2.81 -20.60
N ASP A 101 -16.60 2.55 -21.84
CA ASP A 101 -16.56 1.19 -22.39
C ASP A 101 -15.51 0.36 -21.62
N GLY A 102 -15.93 -0.76 -21.09
CA GLY A 102 -15.08 -1.64 -20.29
C GLY A 102 -15.20 -1.49 -18.77
N VAL A 103 -16.04 -0.60 -18.27
CA VAL A 103 -16.37 -0.61 -16.83
C VAL A 103 -17.14 -1.87 -16.50
N PRO A 104 -16.72 -2.67 -15.50
CA PRO A 104 -17.40 -3.87 -15.13
C PRO A 104 -18.87 -3.63 -14.78
N ALA A 105 -19.76 -4.47 -15.28
CA ALA A 105 -21.22 -4.32 -15.11
C ALA A 105 -21.69 -4.36 -13.64
N HIS A 106 -20.83 -4.85 -12.72
CA HIS A 106 -21.13 -4.90 -11.29
C HIS A 106 -20.82 -3.61 -10.53
N LEU A 107 -20.18 -2.62 -11.18
CA LEU A 107 -20.06 -1.31 -10.57
C LEU A 107 -21.43 -0.62 -10.52
N PRO A 108 -21.69 0.17 -9.47
CA PRO A 108 -22.93 0.97 -9.41
C PRO A 108 -23.02 1.88 -10.62
N LYS A 109 -24.18 1.92 -11.26
CA LYS A 109 -24.43 2.88 -12.34
C LYS A 109 -24.20 4.29 -11.84
N GLY A 110 -23.51 5.11 -12.65
CA GLY A 110 -23.20 6.49 -12.29
C GLY A 110 -22.32 6.62 -11.05
N TRP A 111 -21.44 5.65 -10.78
CA TRP A 111 -20.54 5.72 -9.63
C TRP A 111 -19.63 6.96 -9.61
N ASN A 112 -19.41 7.59 -10.76
CA ASN A 112 -18.85 8.93 -10.80
C ASN A 112 -19.94 9.92 -10.39
N TRP A 113 -20.06 10.18 -9.09
CA TRP A 113 -21.09 11.00 -8.50
C TRP A 113 -21.00 12.50 -8.86
N GLY A 114 -20.05 12.89 -9.69
CA GLY A 114 -19.80 14.30 -10.04
C GLY A 114 -19.08 15.10 -8.95
N TYR A 115 -18.52 14.43 -7.97
CA TYR A 115 -17.73 15.03 -6.89
C TYR A 115 -16.35 14.43 -6.85
N ARG A 116 -15.32 15.25 -7.08
CA ARG A 116 -13.92 14.83 -7.07
C ARG A 116 -13.56 14.16 -5.75
N SER A 117 -12.74 13.12 -5.81
CA SER A 117 -12.25 12.34 -4.66
C SER A 117 -13.32 11.57 -3.89
N MET A 118 -14.55 11.49 -4.38
CA MET A 118 -15.58 10.63 -3.81
C MET A 118 -15.33 9.19 -4.26
N THR A 119 -15.43 8.25 -3.33
CA THR A 119 -15.29 6.81 -3.57
C THR A 119 -16.54 6.23 -4.24
N THR A 120 -16.56 4.92 -4.50
CA THR A 120 -17.78 4.22 -4.95
C THR A 120 -18.89 4.18 -3.89
N VAL A 121 -18.58 4.54 -2.65
CA VAL A 121 -19.55 4.75 -1.58
C VAL A 121 -19.95 6.22 -1.55
N LYS A 122 -21.20 6.51 -1.87
CA LYS A 122 -21.72 7.88 -1.95
C LYS A 122 -21.56 8.62 -0.63
N GLY A 123 -20.96 9.79 -0.67
CA GLY A 123 -20.67 10.60 0.52
C GLY A 123 -19.35 10.28 1.23
N LEU A 124 -18.65 9.22 0.83
CA LEU A 124 -17.34 8.89 1.36
C LEU A 124 -16.23 9.40 0.42
N PHE A 125 -15.33 10.21 0.97
CA PHE A 125 -14.20 10.80 0.25
C PHE A 125 -12.88 10.27 0.79
N THR A 126 -11.85 10.30 -0.06
CA THR A 126 -10.48 10.03 0.37
C THR A 126 -9.50 10.98 -0.32
N ALA A 127 -8.36 11.22 0.32
CA ALA A 127 -7.31 12.09 -0.18
C ALA A 127 -5.95 11.60 0.34
N GLY A 128 -4.87 12.05 -0.28
CA GLY A 128 -3.51 11.66 0.08
C GLY A 128 -3.24 10.19 -0.17
N ASP A 129 -2.59 9.52 0.74
CA ASP A 129 -2.19 8.11 0.62
C ASP A 129 -3.37 7.14 0.44
N GLY A 130 -4.59 7.56 0.77
CA GLY A 130 -5.78 6.76 0.53
C GLY A 130 -6.23 6.70 -0.93
N VAL A 131 -5.78 7.62 -1.79
CA VAL A 131 -6.21 7.70 -3.20
C VAL A 131 -5.36 6.80 -4.07
N GLY A 132 -5.98 5.98 -4.91
CA GLY A 132 -5.30 5.22 -5.96
C GLY A 132 -4.84 6.14 -7.10
N ALA A 133 -3.71 5.78 -7.75
CA ALA A 133 -3.19 6.47 -8.92
C ALA A 133 -2.93 7.98 -8.73
N SER A 134 -2.59 8.40 -7.53
CA SER A 134 -2.11 9.76 -7.28
C SER A 134 -0.69 9.93 -7.79
N GLY A 135 -0.43 11.00 -8.51
CA GLY A 135 0.89 11.26 -9.09
C GLY A 135 1.95 11.65 -8.04
N HIS A 136 1.53 12.15 -6.89
CA HIS A 136 2.45 12.59 -5.83
C HIS A 136 1.76 12.59 -4.48
N LYS A 137 2.19 11.71 -3.58
CA LYS A 137 1.56 11.46 -2.27
C LYS A 137 2.31 11.99 -1.05
N PHE A 138 3.43 12.67 -1.22
CA PHE A 138 4.08 13.37 -0.14
C PHE A 138 3.25 14.54 0.40
N SER A 139 3.77 15.24 1.38
CA SER A 139 3.07 16.31 2.08
C SER A 139 2.41 17.32 1.13
N SER A 140 3.08 17.75 0.08
CA SER A 140 2.54 18.69 -0.90
C SER A 140 1.39 18.12 -1.72
N GLY A 141 1.52 16.89 -2.22
CA GLY A 141 0.47 16.19 -2.96
C GLY A 141 -0.73 15.89 -2.08
N SER A 142 -0.52 15.32 -0.90
CA SER A 142 -1.58 15.04 0.07
C SER A 142 -2.33 16.29 0.50
N HIS A 143 -1.60 17.41 0.71
CA HIS A 143 -2.22 18.69 1.02
C HIS A 143 -3.07 19.22 -0.14
N THR A 144 -2.58 19.10 -1.36
CA THR A 144 -3.32 19.52 -2.58
C THR A 144 -4.59 18.69 -2.75
N GLU A 145 -4.49 17.36 -2.64
CA GLU A 145 -5.64 16.46 -2.74
C GLU A 145 -6.65 16.72 -1.62
N GLY A 146 -6.19 16.94 -0.38
CA GLY A 146 -7.03 17.31 0.75
C GLY A 146 -7.83 18.59 0.48
N ARG A 147 -7.19 19.61 -0.11
CA ARG A 147 -7.88 20.84 -0.51
C ARG A 147 -8.94 20.62 -1.60
N LEU A 148 -8.64 19.77 -2.58
CA LEU A 148 -9.57 19.44 -3.66
C LEU A 148 -10.75 18.61 -3.14
N ALA A 149 -10.50 17.60 -2.33
CA ALA A 149 -11.51 16.80 -1.68
C ALA A 149 -12.42 17.66 -0.79
N SER A 150 -11.84 18.55 0.02
CA SER A 150 -12.62 19.45 0.90
C SER A 150 -13.58 20.34 0.13
N LYS A 151 -13.16 20.89 -1.02
CA LYS A 151 -14.06 21.67 -1.89
C LYS A 151 -15.22 20.81 -2.42
N ALA A 152 -14.94 19.60 -2.84
CA ALA A 152 -15.96 18.65 -3.31
C ALA A 152 -16.90 18.23 -2.17
N MET A 153 -16.38 18.01 -0.96
CA MET A 153 -17.17 17.70 0.24
C MET A 153 -18.14 18.84 0.59
N VAL A 154 -17.67 20.10 0.57
CA VAL A 154 -18.52 21.26 0.81
C VAL A 154 -19.62 21.35 -0.25
N LYS A 155 -19.25 21.20 -1.53
CA LYS A 155 -20.25 21.19 -2.61
C LYS A 155 -21.27 20.07 -2.40
N TYR A 156 -20.84 18.85 -2.11
CA TYR A 156 -21.73 17.72 -1.83
C TYR A 156 -22.67 18.01 -0.66
N ALA A 157 -22.17 18.57 0.43
CA ALA A 157 -22.98 18.90 1.59
C ALA A 157 -24.05 19.97 1.27
N LEU A 158 -23.68 20.99 0.48
CA LEU A 158 -24.63 22.04 0.05
C LEU A 158 -25.71 21.49 -0.91
N ASP A 159 -25.31 20.65 -1.86
CA ASP A 159 -26.23 20.04 -2.82
C ASP A 159 -27.20 19.04 -2.14
N ASN A 160 -26.83 18.49 -0.99
CA ASN A 160 -27.61 17.51 -0.23
C ASN A 160 -28.04 18.01 1.16
N LYS A 161 -28.13 19.33 1.37
CA LYS A 161 -28.42 19.94 2.67
C LYS A 161 -29.75 19.49 3.30
N ASP A 162 -30.70 19.11 2.47
CA ASP A 162 -32.04 18.68 2.91
C ASP A 162 -32.15 17.16 3.09
N TRP A 163 -31.04 16.42 2.81
CA TRP A 163 -31.01 14.97 2.98
C TRP A 163 -30.94 14.62 4.46
N LYS A 164 -31.89 13.81 4.91
CA LYS A 164 -31.88 13.24 6.26
C LYS A 164 -31.10 11.92 6.24
N VAL A 165 -30.08 11.84 7.09
CA VAL A 165 -29.32 10.61 7.28
C VAL A 165 -30.17 9.69 8.15
N GLU A 166 -30.49 8.52 7.61
CA GLU A 166 -31.13 7.42 8.32
C GLU A 166 -30.17 6.25 8.42
N LEU A 167 -30.09 5.63 9.57
CA LEU A 167 -29.31 4.40 9.76
C LEU A 167 -30.19 3.22 9.35
N ASP A 168 -29.67 2.35 8.50
CA ASP A 168 -30.33 1.10 8.10
C ASP A 168 -30.12 -0.03 9.10
N THR A 169 -29.22 0.16 10.07
CA THR A 169 -28.86 -0.82 11.09
C THR A 169 -28.94 -0.18 12.47
N ASP A 170 -29.53 -0.90 13.42
CA ASP A 170 -29.60 -0.45 14.81
C ASP A 170 -28.17 -0.27 15.38
N PRO A 171 -27.86 0.91 15.95
CA PRO A 171 -26.57 1.14 16.61
C PRO A 171 -26.18 0.09 17.64
N ALA A 172 -27.14 -0.54 18.33
CA ALA A 172 -26.88 -1.62 19.26
C ALA A 172 -26.29 -2.86 18.58
N VAL A 173 -26.78 -3.21 17.40
CA VAL A 173 -26.24 -4.34 16.60
C VAL A 173 -24.80 -4.04 16.16
N LEU A 174 -24.52 -2.80 15.73
CA LEU A 174 -23.16 -2.38 15.38
C LEU A 174 -22.23 -2.41 16.60
N ALA A 175 -22.70 -1.97 17.76
CA ALA A 175 -21.91 -2.04 19.00
C ALA A 175 -21.60 -3.50 19.38
N GLU A 176 -22.55 -4.41 19.22
CA GLU A 176 -22.34 -5.84 19.44
C GLU A 176 -21.25 -6.42 18.53
N GLU A 177 -21.22 -6.03 17.27
CA GLU A 177 -20.17 -6.44 16.32
C GLU A 177 -18.81 -5.87 16.72
N ILE A 178 -18.77 -4.56 17.01
CA ILE A 178 -17.52 -3.86 17.37
C ILE A 178 -16.89 -4.45 18.63
N TYR A 179 -17.68 -4.75 19.66
CA TYR A 179 -17.18 -5.27 20.94
C TYR A 179 -17.03 -6.79 20.99
N LYS A 180 -17.26 -7.52 19.91
CA LYS A 180 -17.09 -8.97 19.87
C LYS A 180 -15.75 -9.47 20.42
N PRO A 181 -14.58 -8.87 20.10
CA PRO A 181 -13.30 -9.30 20.66
C PRO A 181 -13.23 -9.13 22.19
N VAL A 182 -13.88 -8.12 22.72
CA VAL A 182 -13.97 -7.91 24.20
C VAL A 182 -14.82 -8.99 24.83
N ARG A 183 -15.96 -9.34 24.24
CA ARG A 183 -16.78 -10.45 24.73
C ARG A 183 -16.03 -11.77 24.68
N ASN A 184 -15.34 -12.07 23.61
CA ASN A 184 -14.48 -13.26 23.51
C ASN A 184 -13.49 -13.33 24.69
N PHE A 185 -12.90 -12.20 25.07
CA PHE A 185 -12.02 -12.16 26.24
C PHE A 185 -12.79 -12.41 27.57
N LEU A 186 -13.87 -11.70 27.79
CA LEU A 186 -14.63 -11.80 29.06
C LEU A 186 -15.19 -13.21 29.29
N GLU A 187 -15.63 -13.88 28.26
CA GLU A 187 -16.19 -15.24 28.33
C GLU A 187 -15.12 -16.31 28.59
N HIS A 188 -13.86 -16.07 28.15
CA HIS A 188 -12.81 -17.10 28.17
C HIS A 188 -11.59 -16.72 29.02
N LYS A 189 -11.60 -15.59 29.73
CA LYS A 189 -10.43 -15.06 30.46
C LYS A 189 -9.89 -16.02 31.56
N ASP A 190 -10.75 -16.84 32.09
CA ASP A 190 -10.41 -17.77 33.17
C ASP A 190 -10.03 -19.18 32.66
N TYR A 191 -10.01 -19.36 31.32
CA TYR A 191 -9.59 -20.60 30.68
C TYR A 191 -8.07 -20.67 30.57
N SER A 192 -7.56 -21.87 30.25
CA SER A 192 -6.15 -22.06 29.96
C SER A 192 -5.66 -21.08 28.83
N THR A 193 -4.41 -20.64 28.91
CA THR A 193 -3.76 -19.87 27.88
C THR A 193 -3.27 -20.74 26.70
N ALA A 194 -3.34 -22.07 26.83
CA ALA A 194 -2.99 -23.01 25.75
C ALA A 194 -4.04 -22.90 24.63
N ILE A 195 -3.57 -22.68 23.41
CA ILE A 195 -4.44 -22.37 22.24
C ILE A 195 -5.31 -23.57 21.82
N ASP A 196 -4.86 -24.79 22.10
CA ASP A 196 -5.62 -26.03 21.87
C ASP A 196 -6.77 -26.23 22.86
N VAL A 197 -6.69 -25.56 24.03
CA VAL A 197 -7.73 -25.59 25.07
C VAL A 197 -8.61 -24.34 25.01
N ASN A 198 -8.01 -23.19 24.72
CA ASN A 198 -8.71 -21.91 24.60
C ASN A 198 -8.48 -21.28 23.22
N PRO A 199 -9.31 -21.61 22.21
CA PRO A 199 -9.18 -21.05 20.87
C PRO A 199 -9.34 -19.53 20.82
N HIS A 200 -9.92 -18.91 21.85
CA HIS A 200 -10.05 -17.46 22.00
C HIS A 200 -8.85 -16.79 22.68
N TYR A 201 -7.75 -17.51 22.90
CA TYR A 201 -6.51 -16.90 23.36
C TYR A 201 -5.69 -16.21 22.25
N ILE A 202 -6.28 -16.01 21.10
CA ILE A 202 -5.64 -15.33 19.97
C ILE A 202 -5.62 -13.83 20.24
N THR A 203 -4.43 -13.29 20.51
CA THR A 203 -4.24 -11.84 20.69
C THR A 203 -4.11 -11.13 19.34
N PRO A 204 -4.42 -9.83 19.26
CA PRO A 204 -4.19 -9.04 18.06
C PRO A 204 -2.73 -9.10 17.56
N LYS A 205 -1.77 -9.10 18.49
CA LYS A 205 -0.34 -9.22 18.16
C LYS A 205 0.01 -10.56 17.52
N MET A 206 -0.54 -11.67 18.05
CA MET A 206 -0.31 -12.99 17.47
C MET A 206 -0.85 -13.06 16.03
N LEU A 207 -2.06 -12.54 15.82
CA LEU A 207 -2.66 -12.53 14.49
C LEU A 207 -1.86 -11.66 13.52
N GLN A 208 -1.43 -10.49 13.95
CA GLN A 208 -0.59 -9.60 13.14
C GLN A 208 0.71 -10.26 12.73
N MET A 209 1.41 -10.95 13.64
CA MET A 209 2.66 -11.65 13.31
C MET A 209 2.43 -12.78 12.30
N ARG A 210 1.32 -13.52 12.41
CA ARG A 210 0.95 -14.54 11.41
C ARG A 210 0.69 -13.93 10.05
N LEU A 211 -0.06 -12.81 10.00
CA LEU A 211 -0.32 -12.08 8.76
C LEU A 211 0.99 -11.61 8.12
N GLN A 212 1.87 -10.97 8.90
CA GLN A 212 3.17 -10.51 8.42
C GLN A 212 3.98 -11.66 7.84
N LYS A 213 4.01 -12.82 8.52
CA LYS A 213 4.73 -14.00 8.04
C LYS A 213 4.17 -14.54 6.72
N ILE A 214 2.85 -14.59 6.57
CA ILE A 214 2.22 -15.00 5.30
C ILE A 214 2.64 -14.08 4.17
N MET A 215 2.53 -12.77 4.37
CA MET A 215 2.88 -11.78 3.36
C MET A 215 4.38 -11.81 3.03
N ASP A 216 5.24 -11.96 4.04
CA ASP A 216 6.67 -11.98 3.88
C ASP A 216 7.17 -13.23 3.13
N GLU A 217 6.62 -14.40 3.43
CA GLU A 217 7.08 -15.66 2.85
C GLU A 217 6.44 -16.00 1.50
N TYR A 218 5.23 -15.53 1.21
CA TYR A 218 4.48 -15.98 0.03
C TYR A 218 4.07 -14.87 -0.92
N VAL A 219 3.99 -13.62 -0.46
CA VAL A 219 3.47 -12.50 -1.26
C VAL A 219 4.58 -11.48 -1.57
N ALA A 220 5.71 -11.97 -2.04
CA ALA A 220 6.84 -11.16 -2.42
C ALA A 220 7.42 -10.28 -1.30
N GLY A 221 7.53 -10.81 -0.09
CA GLY A 221 8.13 -10.09 1.03
C GLY A 221 9.66 -10.16 1.04
N VAL A 222 10.24 -9.61 2.08
CA VAL A 222 11.69 -9.52 2.29
C VAL A 222 12.34 -10.89 2.37
N ALA A 223 11.70 -11.86 3.03
CA ALA A 223 12.23 -13.23 3.19
C ALA A 223 12.50 -13.91 1.85
N THR A 224 11.77 -13.54 0.81
CA THR A 224 11.90 -14.08 -0.55
C THR A 224 12.57 -13.13 -1.53
N TYR A 225 13.20 -12.05 -1.03
CA TYR A 225 13.77 -10.99 -1.87
C TYR A 225 12.78 -10.42 -2.87
N TYR A 226 11.54 -10.18 -2.42
CA TYR A 226 10.43 -9.68 -3.23
C TYR A 226 10.02 -10.61 -4.39
N ASN A 227 10.35 -11.91 -4.30
CA ASN A 227 9.95 -12.89 -5.29
C ASN A 227 8.70 -13.65 -4.84
N THR A 228 7.82 -13.90 -5.81
CA THR A 228 6.66 -14.78 -5.66
C THR A 228 6.34 -15.47 -6.99
N ASN A 229 5.37 -16.34 -7.00
CA ASN A 229 4.83 -17.04 -8.17
C ASN A 229 3.43 -17.57 -7.88
N ASP A 230 2.75 -18.11 -8.89
CA ASP A 230 1.39 -18.63 -8.73
C ASP A 230 1.25 -19.68 -7.62
N LYS A 231 2.25 -20.54 -7.42
CA LYS A 231 2.21 -21.57 -6.37
C LYS A 231 2.30 -20.96 -4.97
N MET A 232 3.18 -19.99 -4.79
CA MET A 232 3.32 -19.28 -3.52
C MET A 232 2.06 -18.46 -3.20
N LEU A 233 1.50 -17.79 -4.19
CA LEU A 233 0.26 -17.01 -4.04
C LEU A 233 -0.93 -17.91 -3.69
N ALA A 234 -1.03 -19.11 -4.26
CA ALA A 234 -2.06 -20.09 -3.88
C ALA A 234 -1.94 -20.52 -2.42
N VAL A 235 -0.72 -20.74 -1.92
CA VAL A 235 -0.48 -21.03 -0.49
C VAL A 235 -0.84 -19.83 0.39
N ALA A 236 -0.52 -18.61 -0.06
CA ALA A 236 -0.90 -17.40 0.67
C ALA A 236 -2.42 -17.28 0.79
N GLU A 237 -3.15 -17.54 -0.29
CA GLU A 237 -4.61 -17.52 -0.31
C GLU A 237 -5.22 -18.47 0.72
N GLU A 238 -4.79 -19.74 0.73
CA GLU A 238 -5.22 -20.73 1.72
C GLU A 238 -4.93 -20.26 3.16
N LYS A 239 -3.72 -19.75 3.41
CA LYS A 239 -3.33 -19.27 4.75
C LYS A 239 -4.09 -18.02 5.18
N LEU A 240 -4.44 -17.11 4.26
CA LEU A 240 -5.27 -15.95 4.57
C LEU A 240 -6.70 -16.35 4.95
N GLU A 241 -7.28 -17.37 4.29
CA GLU A 241 -8.59 -17.90 4.69
C GLU A 241 -8.55 -18.49 6.10
N MET A 242 -7.54 -19.30 6.42
CA MET A 242 -7.35 -19.81 7.79
C MET A 242 -7.19 -18.67 8.81
N LEU A 243 -6.49 -17.59 8.41
CA LEU A 243 -6.29 -16.43 9.28
C LEU A 243 -7.59 -15.66 9.54
N LYS A 244 -8.52 -15.60 8.57
CA LYS A 244 -9.86 -15.03 8.76
C LYS A 244 -10.66 -15.79 9.80
N GLU A 245 -10.57 -17.13 9.80
CA GLU A 245 -11.21 -17.97 10.84
C GLU A 245 -10.62 -17.69 12.22
N ASP A 246 -9.31 -17.56 12.31
CA ASP A 246 -8.63 -17.20 13.56
C ASP A 246 -9.00 -15.78 14.02
N ALA A 247 -9.13 -14.84 13.10
CA ALA A 247 -9.54 -13.48 13.39
C ALA A 247 -10.93 -13.42 14.06
N ALA A 248 -11.87 -14.29 13.67
CA ALA A 248 -13.18 -14.37 14.29
C ALA A 248 -13.13 -14.76 15.80
N LYS A 249 -12.05 -15.42 16.22
CA LYS A 249 -11.81 -15.87 17.60
C LYS A 249 -10.89 -14.91 18.39
N MET A 250 -10.45 -13.82 17.77
CA MET A 250 -9.53 -12.88 18.39
C MET A 250 -10.15 -12.23 19.64
N ARG A 251 -9.35 -12.09 20.68
CA ARG A 251 -9.74 -11.44 21.92
C ARG A 251 -9.23 -10.01 22.02
N ALA A 252 -9.88 -9.22 22.88
CA ALA A 252 -9.37 -7.93 23.31
C ALA A 252 -9.65 -7.71 24.80
N LYS A 253 -8.59 -7.57 25.62
CA LYS A 253 -8.71 -7.39 27.07
C LYS A 253 -9.05 -5.95 27.47
N ASP A 254 -8.79 -5.00 26.59
CA ASP A 254 -8.99 -3.57 26.77
C ASP A 254 -9.27 -2.86 25.44
N LEU A 255 -9.56 -1.57 25.49
CA LEU A 255 -9.84 -0.77 24.28
C LEU A 255 -8.65 -0.62 23.36
N HIS A 256 -7.43 -0.70 23.87
CA HIS A 256 -6.23 -0.66 23.03
C HIS A 256 -6.12 -1.96 22.20
N GLU A 257 -6.30 -3.12 22.83
CA GLU A 257 -6.34 -4.39 22.08
C GLU A 257 -7.55 -4.44 21.13
N LEU A 258 -8.69 -3.83 21.48
CA LEU A 258 -9.85 -3.74 20.60
C LEU A 258 -9.51 -2.96 19.32
N LEU A 259 -8.85 -1.81 19.45
CA LEU A 259 -8.35 -1.06 18.30
C LEU A 259 -7.42 -1.92 17.43
N ARG A 260 -6.46 -2.62 18.03
CA ARG A 260 -5.54 -3.52 17.31
C ARG A 260 -6.26 -4.70 16.66
N ALA A 261 -7.33 -5.19 17.25
CA ALA A 261 -8.17 -6.23 16.64
C ALA A 261 -8.81 -5.73 15.35
N TRP A 262 -9.40 -4.53 15.37
CA TRP A 262 -10.00 -3.92 14.19
C TRP A 262 -8.99 -3.57 13.11
N GLU A 263 -7.82 -3.08 13.47
CA GLU A 263 -6.73 -2.89 12.51
C GLU A 263 -6.38 -4.21 11.79
N ASN A 264 -6.36 -5.32 12.50
CA ASN A 264 -6.05 -6.62 11.90
C ASN A 264 -7.15 -7.11 10.95
N TYR A 265 -8.43 -6.89 11.27
CA TYR A 265 -9.51 -7.19 10.32
C TYR A 265 -9.32 -6.43 9.00
N HIS A 266 -9.02 -5.13 9.07
CA HIS A 266 -8.76 -4.32 7.87
C HIS A 266 -7.49 -4.74 7.14
N ARG A 267 -6.41 -5.06 7.87
CA ARG A 267 -5.13 -5.51 7.28
C ARG A 267 -5.26 -6.83 6.53
N ILE A 268 -6.07 -7.76 7.02
CA ILE A 268 -6.33 -9.02 6.31
C ILE A 268 -7.01 -8.76 4.97
N LEU A 269 -8.02 -7.89 4.91
CA LEU A 269 -8.68 -7.50 3.66
C LEU A 269 -7.73 -6.80 2.70
N THR A 270 -6.88 -5.91 3.22
CA THR A 270 -5.86 -5.23 2.41
C THR A 270 -4.82 -6.21 1.87
N ALA A 271 -4.37 -7.16 2.69
CA ALA A 271 -3.42 -8.20 2.30
C ALA A 271 -4.00 -9.12 1.21
N GLU A 272 -5.27 -9.49 1.33
CA GLU A 272 -5.96 -10.27 0.32
C GLU A 272 -6.05 -9.49 -1.01
N ALA A 273 -6.47 -8.23 -0.98
CA ALA A 273 -6.51 -7.38 -2.16
C ALA A 273 -5.13 -7.26 -2.81
N HIS A 274 -4.08 -7.02 -2.01
CA HIS A 274 -2.69 -6.95 -2.49
C HIS A 274 -2.27 -8.25 -3.19
N MET A 275 -2.48 -9.39 -2.54
CA MET A 275 -2.17 -10.70 -3.10
C MET A 275 -2.93 -10.94 -4.42
N LYS A 276 -4.24 -10.66 -4.45
CA LYS A 276 -5.09 -10.84 -5.64
C LYS A 276 -4.63 -9.97 -6.80
N HIS A 277 -4.20 -8.73 -6.55
CA HIS A 277 -3.65 -7.85 -7.59
C HIS A 277 -2.37 -8.43 -8.19
N ILE A 278 -1.43 -8.94 -7.37
CA ILE A 278 -0.22 -9.60 -7.84
C ILE A 278 -0.56 -10.87 -8.63
N GLN A 279 -1.51 -11.66 -8.14
CA GLN A 279 -1.96 -12.90 -8.80
C GLN A 279 -2.60 -12.62 -10.16
N PHE A 280 -3.43 -11.60 -10.24
CA PHE A 280 -4.15 -11.21 -11.46
C PHE A 280 -3.22 -10.64 -12.52
N ARG A 281 -2.25 -9.79 -12.14
CA ARG A 281 -1.30 -9.19 -13.07
C ARG A 281 -0.30 -10.23 -13.57
N GLN A 282 -0.25 -10.44 -14.87
CA GLN A 282 0.55 -11.50 -15.50
C GLN A 282 1.93 -11.02 -15.94
N GLU A 283 2.53 -10.10 -15.20
CA GLU A 283 3.86 -9.52 -15.44
C GLU A 283 4.54 -9.10 -14.13
N SER A 284 5.77 -8.61 -14.20
CA SER A 284 6.53 -7.98 -13.10
C SER A 284 6.85 -6.54 -13.46
N ARG A 285 5.95 -5.59 -13.12
CA ARG A 285 6.07 -4.19 -13.54
C ARG A 285 6.81 -3.30 -12.56
N TYR A 286 6.69 -3.55 -11.27
CA TYR A 286 7.22 -2.66 -10.23
C TYR A 286 8.47 -3.25 -9.58
N PRO A 287 9.65 -3.13 -10.23
CA PRO A 287 10.89 -3.64 -9.66
C PRO A 287 11.16 -3.01 -8.29
N GLY A 288 11.57 -3.84 -7.33
CA GLY A 288 11.73 -3.43 -5.92
C GLY A 288 10.47 -3.54 -5.07
N CYS A 289 9.27 -3.72 -5.67
CA CYS A 289 8.02 -3.99 -4.95
C CYS A 289 7.67 -5.47 -4.98
N TYR A 290 7.72 -6.10 -6.16
CA TYR A 290 7.57 -7.55 -6.32
C TYR A 290 8.15 -8.03 -7.64
N TYR A 291 8.49 -9.32 -7.69
CA TYR A 291 8.90 -10.04 -8.90
C TYR A 291 8.15 -11.35 -9.00
N ARG A 292 7.47 -11.55 -10.12
CA ARG A 292 6.88 -12.84 -10.48
C ARG A 292 7.96 -13.70 -11.12
N THR A 293 8.47 -14.71 -10.42
CA THR A 293 9.52 -15.60 -10.98
C THR A 293 9.03 -16.45 -12.15
N ASP A 294 7.74 -16.67 -12.22
CA ASP A 294 7.02 -17.34 -13.31
C ASP A 294 6.62 -16.38 -14.47
N LYS A 295 6.72 -15.06 -14.26
CA LYS A 295 6.36 -14.01 -15.22
C LYS A 295 7.32 -12.81 -15.08
N ASN A 296 8.60 -13.08 -15.20
CA ASN A 296 9.66 -12.09 -14.98
C ASN A 296 9.92 -11.24 -16.25
N PHE A 297 8.90 -10.56 -16.71
CA PHE A 297 8.93 -9.64 -17.86
C PHE A 297 7.91 -8.52 -17.64
N VAL A 298 8.04 -7.45 -18.42
CA VAL A 298 7.07 -6.36 -18.52
C VAL A 298 6.32 -6.50 -19.83
N ASP A 299 5.01 -6.42 -19.80
CA ASP A 299 4.13 -6.53 -20.97
C ASP A 299 3.40 -5.20 -21.18
N GLU A 300 4.00 -4.34 -22.00
CA GLU A 300 3.46 -3.01 -22.32
C GLU A 300 2.16 -3.06 -23.12
N GLU A 301 1.96 -4.11 -23.90
CA GLU A 301 0.79 -4.24 -24.77
C GLU A 301 -0.47 -4.55 -23.98
N ASN A 302 -0.40 -5.50 -23.04
CA ASN A 302 -1.58 -6.00 -22.33
C ASN A 302 -1.73 -5.41 -20.93
N TRP A 303 -0.63 -4.97 -20.28
CA TRP A 303 -0.63 -4.61 -18.87
C TRP A 303 -0.21 -3.16 -18.55
N HIS A 304 -0.04 -2.31 -19.58
CA HIS A 304 0.18 -0.87 -19.35
C HIS A 304 -1.15 -0.19 -18.93
N CYS A 305 -1.74 -0.66 -17.87
CA CYS A 305 -3.02 -0.20 -17.35
C CYS A 305 -3.09 -0.30 -15.82
N PHE A 306 -4.00 0.46 -15.22
CA PHE A 306 -4.36 0.26 -13.83
C PHE A 306 -5.27 -0.97 -13.69
N VAL A 307 -5.07 -1.71 -12.60
CA VAL A 307 -5.93 -2.82 -12.21
C VAL A 307 -6.71 -2.39 -10.98
N ASN A 308 -8.04 -2.47 -11.06
CA ASN A 308 -8.93 -2.19 -9.95
C ASN A 308 -9.64 -3.47 -9.52
N SER A 309 -9.92 -3.61 -8.24
CA SER A 309 -10.69 -4.71 -7.68
C SER A 309 -11.89 -4.19 -6.88
N ILE A 310 -12.91 -5.01 -6.78
CA ILE A 310 -14.09 -4.75 -5.96
C ILE A 310 -14.23 -5.91 -4.98
N TYR A 311 -14.45 -5.57 -3.73
CA TYR A 311 -14.78 -6.54 -2.70
C TYR A 311 -16.30 -6.73 -2.66
N ASP A 312 -16.76 -7.95 -2.96
CA ASP A 312 -18.16 -8.33 -2.84
C ASP A 312 -18.34 -9.34 -1.71
N LYS A 313 -19.04 -8.93 -0.67
CA LYS A 313 -19.33 -9.80 0.49
C LYS A 313 -20.19 -11.02 0.16
N LYS A 314 -20.92 -10.99 -0.97
CA LYS A 314 -21.87 -12.05 -1.35
C LYS A 314 -21.25 -13.16 -2.18
N THR A 315 -20.17 -12.87 -2.87
CA THR A 315 -19.52 -13.77 -3.84
C THR A 315 -18.17 -14.31 -3.37
N ARG A 316 -17.90 -14.22 -2.08
CA ARG A 316 -16.66 -14.71 -1.45
C ARG A 316 -16.06 -15.94 -2.10
#